data_e56aec0659faf432c2383b0e6cd764f0
#
_entry.id   e56aec0659faf432c2383b0e6cd764f0
#
_cell.length_a   1.000
_cell.length_b   1.000
_cell.length_c   1.000
_cell.angle_alpha   90.00
_cell.angle_beta   90.00
_cell.angle_gamma   90.00
#
_symmetry.space_group_name_H-M   'P 1'
#
loop_
_entity.id
_entity.type
_entity.pdbx_description
1 polymer ?
#
loop_
_entity_poly.entity_id
_entity_poly.type
_entity_poly.pdbx_seq_one_letter_code
_entity_poly.pdbx_strand_id
1 'polypeptide(L)'
;MLRMLLSYLKRLIYKESVAIKIKTPEQIEGIRLSSQLAAKTLKYIEPFVKPGVTTLELDTLIEKFVKDNGATSATKGYRGYKHASCISPNEVVCHGVPNQYVLKDGDILNIDVTTILNGYFGDTCKMYYVGIPSDYAKKLVETTKECLRLGMEECKPGAHLGDIGAAISEHAHANGYSVVYEFCGHGVGLKFHEEPDVQHIAKRGTGPVLKQGMIFTIEPMINAGKARCKIDRRDGWTARTIDDKLSAQFEHTILITEDGFEALTDVYGDF
;
A
#
# COMPACT_ATOMS: atom_id res chain seq x y z
N MET A 1 -8.43 -12.24 18.83
CA MET A 1 -7.18 -12.99 18.64
C MET A 1 -7.41 -14.42 18.14
N LEU A 2 -8.18 -15.25 18.82
CA LEU A 2 -8.41 -16.66 18.42
C LEU A 2 -9.11 -16.80 17.05
N ARG A 3 -10.07 -15.92 16.68
CA ARG A 3 -10.77 -15.96 15.39
C ARG A 3 -9.87 -15.53 14.20
N MET A 4 -8.92 -14.62 14.39
CA MET A 4 -7.96 -14.23 13.33
C MET A 4 -6.88 -15.31 13.15
N LEU A 5 -6.38 -15.90 14.23
CA LEU A 5 -5.46 -17.05 14.17
C LEU A 5 -6.13 -18.27 13.51
N LEU A 6 -7.39 -18.55 13.82
CA LEU A 6 -8.18 -19.62 13.19
C LEU A 6 -8.49 -19.32 11.72
N SER A 7 -8.66 -18.05 11.31
CA SER A 7 -8.81 -17.69 9.89
C SER A 7 -7.50 -17.83 9.13
N TYR A 8 -6.38 -17.47 9.75
CA TYR A 8 -5.03 -17.65 9.18
C TYR A 8 -4.68 -19.15 9.07
N LEU A 9 -4.94 -19.95 10.11
CA LEU A 9 -4.74 -21.41 10.07
C LEU A 9 -5.71 -22.12 9.11
N LYS A 10 -6.97 -21.68 8.99
CA LYS A 10 -7.89 -22.18 7.97
C LYS A 10 -7.46 -21.82 6.56
N ARG A 11 -6.84 -20.66 6.32
CA ARG A 11 -6.22 -20.32 5.03
C ARG A 11 -5.02 -21.22 4.68
N LEU A 12 -4.24 -21.64 5.68
CA LEU A 12 -3.13 -22.59 5.49
C LEU A 12 -3.57 -24.02 5.20
N ILE A 13 -4.73 -24.46 5.70
CA ILE A 13 -5.20 -25.85 5.62
C ILE A 13 -6.18 -26.08 4.46
N TYR A 14 -6.89 -25.05 3.99
CA TYR A 14 -7.87 -25.11 2.88
C TYR A 14 -7.60 -24.00 1.85
N LYS A 15 -6.37 -23.89 1.33
CA LYS A 15 -6.15 -23.15 0.09
C LYS A 15 -6.52 -24.09 -1.09
N GLU A 16 -7.79 -24.16 -1.45
CA GLU A 16 -8.08 -24.25 -2.88
C GLU A 16 -7.32 -23.06 -3.49
N SER A 17 -6.32 -23.35 -4.33
CA SER A 17 -5.52 -22.31 -4.98
C SER A 17 -6.48 -21.49 -5.86
N VAL A 18 -6.98 -20.38 -5.32
CA VAL A 18 -7.72 -19.44 -6.15
C VAL A 18 -6.74 -18.98 -7.22
N ALA A 19 -7.05 -19.32 -8.47
CA ALA A 19 -6.15 -19.03 -9.58
C ALA A 19 -5.95 -17.52 -9.72
N ILE A 20 -4.70 -17.09 -9.87
CA ILE A 20 -4.37 -15.68 -10.17
C ILE A 20 -5.02 -15.33 -11.51
N LYS A 21 -5.82 -14.28 -11.51
CA LYS A 21 -6.54 -13.83 -12.70
C LYS A 21 -5.64 -13.03 -13.63
N ILE A 22 -5.55 -13.49 -14.85
CA ILE A 22 -4.99 -12.69 -15.96
C ILE A 22 -6.09 -11.76 -16.46
N LYS A 23 -5.81 -10.47 -16.50
CA LYS A 23 -6.78 -9.44 -16.89
C LYS A 23 -6.88 -9.34 -18.41
N THR A 24 -8.09 -9.11 -18.91
CA THR A 24 -8.31 -8.81 -20.34
C THR A 24 -7.87 -7.36 -20.64
N PRO A 25 -7.62 -7.00 -21.91
CA PRO A 25 -7.28 -5.61 -22.29
C PRO A 25 -8.30 -4.58 -21.80
N GLU A 26 -9.62 -4.88 -21.87
CA GLU A 26 -10.66 -4.02 -21.36
C GLU A 26 -10.57 -3.84 -19.83
N GLN A 27 -10.34 -4.93 -19.10
CA GLN A 27 -10.17 -4.88 -17.64
C GLN A 27 -8.93 -4.09 -17.24
N ILE A 28 -7.81 -4.27 -17.96
CA ILE A 28 -6.57 -3.51 -17.75
C ILE A 28 -6.84 -2.01 -17.90
N GLU A 29 -7.56 -1.61 -18.95
CA GLU A 29 -7.85 -0.18 -19.17
C GLU A 29 -8.78 0.38 -18.08
N GLY A 30 -9.80 -0.36 -17.67
CA GLY A 30 -10.66 0.06 -16.56
C GLY A 30 -9.90 0.21 -15.23
N ILE A 31 -8.99 -0.73 -14.92
CA ILE A 31 -8.13 -0.68 -13.74
C ILE A 31 -7.14 0.49 -13.85
N ARG A 32 -6.56 0.73 -15.03
CA ARG A 32 -5.67 1.85 -15.31
C ARG A 32 -6.34 3.19 -14.99
N LEU A 33 -7.55 3.41 -15.49
CA LEU A 33 -8.30 4.65 -15.24
C LEU A 33 -8.57 4.86 -13.75
N SER A 34 -8.95 3.80 -13.02
CA SER A 34 -9.14 3.88 -11.57
C SER A 34 -7.81 4.16 -10.84
N SER A 35 -6.74 3.47 -11.21
CA SER A 35 -5.38 3.67 -10.66
C SER A 35 -4.87 5.11 -10.86
N GLN A 36 -5.09 5.67 -12.06
CA GLN A 36 -4.75 7.06 -12.35
C GLN A 36 -5.56 8.04 -11.49
N LEU A 37 -6.83 7.73 -11.20
CA LEU A 37 -7.64 8.57 -10.31
C LEU A 37 -7.13 8.50 -8.87
N ALA A 38 -6.74 7.32 -8.37
CA ALA A 38 -6.14 7.17 -7.05
C ALA A 38 -4.84 8.00 -6.94
N ALA A 39 -3.95 7.93 -7.93
CA ALA A 39 -2.73 8.75 -7.99
C ALA A 39 -3.03 10.26 -8.05
N LYS A 40 -4.02 10.68 -8.85
CA LYS A 40 -4.48 12.08 -8.91
C LYS A 40 -5.03 12.55 -7.56
N THR A 41 -5.69 11.67 -6.81
CA THR A 41 -6.20 11.97 -5.47
C THR A 41 -5.05 12.24 -4.49
N LEU A 42 -3.98 11.44 -4.53
CA LEU A 42 -2.77 11.68 -3.75
C LEU A 42 -2.07 13.00 -4.14
N LYS A 43 -2.05 13.34 -5.42
CA LYS A 43 -1.50 14.63 -5.87
C LYS A 43 -2.38 15.81 -5.45
N TYR A 44 -3.70 15.66 -5.51
CA TYR A 44 -4.65 16.69 -5.08
C TYR A 44 -4.52 17.02 -3.59
N ILE A 45 -4.32 16.03 -2.71
CA ILE A 45 -4.26 16.24 -1.26
C ILE A 45 -2.95 16.87 -0.79
N GLU A 46 -1.87 16.78 -1.57
CA GLU A 46 -0.52 17.23 -1.21
C GLU A 46 -0.44 18.63 -0.60
N PRO A 47 -1.05 19.70 -1.18
CA PRO A 47 -0.98 21.05 -0.62
C PRO A 47 -1.75 21.24 0.71
N PHE A 48 -2.59 20.29 1.09
CA PHE A 48 -3.35 20.32 2.33
C PHE A 48 -2.62 19.61 3.48
N VAL A 49 -1.56 18.83 3.17
CA VAL A 49 -0.75 18.15 4.19
C VAL A 49 0.23 19.15 4.80
N LYS A 50 -0.19 19.78 5.91
CA LYS A 50 0.57 20.82 6.61
C LYS A 50 0.27 20.83 8.10
N PRO A 51 1.13 21.43 8.95
CA PRO A 51 0.88 21.55 10.38
C PRO A 51 -0.48 22.23 10.66
N GLY A 52 -1.19 21.74 11.66
CA GLY A 52 -2.48 22.27 12.11
C GLY A 52 -3.71 21.63 11.47
N VAL A 53 -3.55 20.86 10.39
CA VAL A 53 -4.66 20.11 9.75
C VAL A 53 -4.82 18.76 10.46
N THR A 54 -6.06 18.30 10.60
CA THR A 54 -6.35 16.95 11.15
C THR A 54 -6.37 15.88 10.07
N THR A 55 -6.08 14.63 10.44
CA THR A 55 -6.20 13.51 9.50
C THR A 55 -7.65 13.31 9.02
N LEU A 56 -8.66 13.68 9.83
CA LEU A 56 -10.07 13.63 9.45
C LEU A 56 -10.44 14.69 8.40
N GLU A 57 -9.85 15.89 8.47
CA GLU A 57 -10.03 16.93 7.43
C GLU A 57 -9.46 16.46 6.09
N LEU A 58 -8.27 15.84 6.09
CA LEU A 58 -7.68 15.26 4.87
C LEU A 58 -8.58 14.18 4.29
N ASP A 59 -9.09 13.24 5.09
CA ASP A 59 -10.01 12.19 4.66
C ASP A 59 -11.27 12.77 4.00
N THR A 60 -11.83 13.85 4.59
CA THR A 60 -13.01 14.54 4.05
C THR A 60 -12.73 15.14 2.67
N LEU A 61 -11.55 15.75 2.48
CA LEU A 61 -11.13 16.31 1.18
C LEU A 61 -10.93 15.20 0.15
N ILE A 62 -10.31 14.09 0.54
CA ILE A 62 -10.12 12.91 -0.31
C ILE A 62 -11.46 12.35 -0.75
N GLU A 63 -12.41 12.12 0.17
CA GLU A 63 -13.73 11.61 -0.15
C GLU A 63 -14.45 12.52 -1.16
N LYS A 64 -14.38 13.84 -0.92
CA LYS A 64 -15.00 14.81 -1.82
C LYS A 64 -14.37 14.75 -3.21
N PHE A 65 -13.05 14.75 -3.31
CA PHE A 65 -12.35 14.72 -4.61
C PHE A 65 -12.67 13.45 -5.40
N VAL A 66 -12.67 12.28 -4.75
CA VAL A 66 -13.02 11.00 -5.38
C VAL A 66 -14.45 11.03 -5.93
N LYS A 67 -15.42 11.55 -5.14
CA LYS A 67 -16.82 11.70 -5.57
C LYS A 67 -16.99 12.69 -6.72
N ASP A 68 -16.33 13.83 -6.66
CA ASP A 68 -16.39 14.86 -7.69
C ASP A 68 -15.85 14.34 -9.05
N ASN A 69 -15.00 13.31 -9.02
CA ASN A 69 -14.48 12.64 -10.22
C ASN A 69 -15.27 11.37 -10.62
N GLY A 70 -16.50 11.21 -10.09
CA GLY A 70 -17.41 10.12 -10.50
C GLY A 70 -17.06 8.74 -9.95
N ALA A 71 -16.21 8.67 -8.92
CA ALA A 71 -15.78 7.42 -8.29
C ALA A 71 -16.28 7.29 -6.84
N THR A 72 -15.98 6.16 -6.22
CA THR A 72 -16.19 5.91 -4.79
C THR A 72 -14.90 5.40 -4.14
N SER A 73 -14.74 5.66 -2.84
CA SER A 73 -13.62 5.10 -2.08
C SER A 73 -13.92 3.67 -1.69
N ALA A 74 -13.04 2.73 -2.06
CA ALA A 74 -13.22 1.30 -1.81
C ALA A 74 -13.11 0.94 -0.32
N THR A 75 -12.36 1.71 0.45
CA THR A 75 -12.19 1.53 1.89
C THR A 75 -13.49 1.73 2.65
N LYS A 76 -14.31 2.72 2.22
CA LYS A 76 -15.54 3.09 2.93
C LYS A 76 -16.61 1.99 2.85
N GLY A 77 -16.91 1.40 4.00
CA GLY A 77 -17.83 0.25 4.13
C GLY A 77 -17.14 -1.11 4.06
N TYR A 78 -15.87 -1.18 3.62
CA TYR A 78 -15.12 -2.43 3.57
C TYR A 78 -14.94 -3.01 4.97
N ARG A 79 -15.55 -4.17 5.24
CA ARG A 79 -15.54 -4.85 6.56
C ARG A 79 -15.87 -3.94 7.75
N GLY A 80 -16.69 -2.90 7.51
CA GLY A 80 -17.12 -1.95 8.53
C GLY A 80 -16.21 -0.73 8.72
N TYR A 81 -15.14 -0.57 7.91
CA TYR A 81 -14.32 0.65 7.89
C TYR A 81 -15.15 1.86 7.45
N LYS A 82 -14.98 3.03 8.10
CA LYS A 82 -15.93 4.16 7.94
C LYS A 82 -15.39 5.31 7.11
N HIS A 83 -14.11 5.30 6.76
CA HIS A 83 -13.40 6.41 6.13
C HIS A 83 -13.08 6.13 4.67
N ALA A 84 -12.77 7.19 3.92
CA ALA A 84 -12.50 7.13 2.49
C ALA A 84 -11.05 6.77 2.17
N SER A 85 -10.16 6.89 3.15
CA SER A 85 -8.72 6.64 3.04
C SER A 85 -8.17 6.04 4.33
N CYS A 86 -6.95 5.49 4.29
CA CYS A 86 -6.17 5.25 5.49
C CYS A 86 -5.10 6.34 5.62
N ILE A 87 -4.92 6.89 6.82
CA ILE A 87 -3.95 7.96 7.08
C ILE A 87 -3.11 7.58 8.29
N SER A 88 -1.82 7.34 8.04
CA SER A 88 -0.92 6.67 8.98
C SER A 88 0.27 7.58 9.34
N PRO A 89 0.20 8.36 10.44
CA PRO A 89 1.30 9.21 10.87
C PRO A 89 2.34 8.44 11.69
N ASN A 90 3.61 8.74 11.49
CA ASN A 90 4.76 8.39 12.31
C ASN A 90 4.93 6.87 12.57
N GLU A 91 4.57 6.40 13.78
CA GLU A 91 4.66 5.00 14.18
C GLU A 91 3.48 4.14 13.70
N VAL A 92 2.53 4.72 13.01
CA VAL A 92 1.43 3.98 12.37
C VAL A 92 1.95 3.34 11.09
N VAL A 93 1.90 2.01 11.03
CA VAL A 93 2.43 1.20 9.93
C VAL A 93 1.53 1.31 8.70
N CYS A 94 0.24 1.00 8.87
CA CYS A 94 -0.80 1.06 7.84
C CYS A 94 -2.20 1.07 8.49
N HIS A 95 -3.24 1.20 7.65
CA HIS A 95 -4.65 1.21 8.04
C HIS A 95 -4.99 2.23 9.14
N GLY A 96 -4.23 3.32 9.23
CA GLY A 96 -4.48 4.40 10.18
C GLY A 96 -5.88 4.98 9.97
N VAL A 97 -6.72 4.94 11.03
CA VAL A 97 -8.09 5.48 10.97
C VAL A 97 -8.03 7.00 11.10
N PRO A 98 -8.49 7.77 10.09
CA PRO A 98 -8.58 9.22 10.16
C PRO A 98 -9.37 9.69 11.39
N ASN A 99 -8.81 10.65 12.12
CA ASN A 99 -9.37 11.14 13.39
C ASN A 99 -8.95 12.60 13.66
N GLN A 100 -9.14 13.07 14.90
CA GLN A 100 -8.78 14.44 15.33
C GLN A 100 -7.27 14.62 15.59
N TYR A 101 -6.41 13.72 15.16
CA TYR A 101 -4.96 13.91 15.25
C TYR A 101 -4.56 15.12 14.39
N VAL A 102 -4.02 16.13 15.05
CA VAL A 102 -3.54 17.39 14.42
C VAL A 102 -2.10 17.15 13.96
N LEU A 103 -1.85 17.29 12.68
CA LEU A 103 -0.51 17.18 12.08
C LEU A 103 0.43 18.25 12.65
N LYS A 104 1.66 17.85 12.94
CA LYS A 104 2.71 18.69 13.54
C LYS A 104 3.89 18.82 12.57
N ASP A 105 4.63 19.91 12.71
CA ASP A 105 5.90 20.07 12.02
C ASP A 105 6.86 18.93 12.36
N GLY A 106 7.43 18.31 11.35
CA GLY A 106 8.31 17.14 11.48
C GLY A 106 7.63 15.77 11.37
N ASP A 107 6.28 15.69 11.37
CA ASP A 107 5.59 14.42 11.13
C ASP A 107 5.89 13.87 9.72
N ILE A 108 5.95 12.56 9.61
CA ILE A 108 5.83 11.84 8.34
C ILE A 108 4.46 11.20 8.27
N LEU A 109 3.84 11.18 7.09
CA LEU A 109 2.45 10.77 6.92
C LEU A 109 2.31 9.89 5.69
N ASN A 110 1.84 8.66 5.87
CA ASN A 110 1.33 7.85 4.76
C ASN A 110 -0.15 8.18 4.53
N ILE A 111 -0.53 8.38 3.29
CA ILE A 111 -1.94 8.44 2.83
C ILE A 111 -2.13 7.36 1.79
N ASP A 112 -3.13 6.53 2.03
CA ASP A 112 -3.47 5.36 1.22
C ASP A 112 -4.91 5.51 0.72
N VAL A 113 -5.08 5.37 -0.60
CA VAL A 113 -6.32 5.63 -1.32
C VAL A 113 -6.61 4.53 -2.32
N THR A 114 -7.73 3.85 -2.13
CA THR A 114 -8.29 2.93 -3.14
C THR A 114 -9.56 3.51 -3.73
N THR A 115 -9.58 3.69 -5.04
CA THR A 115 -10.76 4.17 -5.78
C THR A 115 -11.51 3.03 -6.46
N ILE A 116 -12.83 3.21 -6.64
CA ILE A 116 -13.66 2.39 -7.53
C ILE A 116 -14.21 3.30 -8.62
N LEU A 117 -13.75 3.11 -9.83
CA LEU A 117 -14.24 3.82 -11.02
C LEU A 117 -14.78 2.80 -12.03
N ASN A 118 -16.07 2.96 -12.42
CA ASN A 118 -16.75 2.04 -13.36
C ASN A 118 -16.65 0.55 -12.95
N GLY A 119 -16.62 0.27 -11.63
CA GLY A 119 -16.51 -1.09 -11.08
C GLY A 119 -15.11 -1.67 -11.03
N TYR A 120 -14.07 -0.91 -11.43
CA TYR A 120 -12.66 -1.30 -11.32
C TYR A 120 -11.97 -0.60 -10.16
N PHE A 121 -11.03 -1.30 -9.50
CA PHE A 121 -10.29 -0.81 -8.36
C PHE A 121 -8.90 -0.35 -8.78
N GLY A 122 -8.45 0.77 -8.20
CA GLY A 122 -7.09 1.27 -8.30
C GLY A 122 -6.59 1.67 -6.92
N ASP A 123 -5.42 1.18 -6.52
CA ASP A 123 -4.88 1.24 -5.17
C ASP A 123 -3.47 1.82 -5.15
N THR A 124 -3.20 2.76 -4.25
CA THR A 124 -1.87 3.36 -4.11
C THR A 124 -1.74 4.17 -2.83
N CYS A 125 -0.55 4.20 -2.27
CA CYS A 125 -0.22 5.09 -1.17
C CYS A 125 1.09 5.85 -1.37
N LYS A 126 1.24 6.96 -0.66
CA LYS A 126 2.43 7.82 -0.72
C LYS A 126 2.76 8.38 0.65
N MET A 127 4.06 8.59 0.90
CA MET A 127 4.53 9.34 2.07
C MET A 127 4.55 10.84 1.80
N TYR A 128 4.22 11.61 2.83
CA TYR A 128 4.29 13.07 2.85
C TYR A 128 5.11 13.52 4.04
N TYR A 129 5.79 14.64 3.88
CA TYR A 129 6.41 15.37 4.97
C TYR A 129 5.52 16.50 5.43
N VAL A 130 5.32 16.62 6.74
CA VAL A 130 4.58 17.74 7.34
C VAL A 130 5.60 18.75 7.83
N GLY A 131 5.76 19.87 7.12
CA GLY A 131 6.80 20.84 7.41
C GLY A 131 8.21 20.28 7.18
N ILE A 132 9.11 20.38 8.17
CA ILE A 132 10.52 19.98 8.05
C ILE A 132 10.79 18.70 8.85
N PRO A 133 10.86 17.52 8.20
CA PRO A 133 11.14 16.25 8.88
C PRO A 133 12.61 16.17 9.31
N SER A 134 12.89 15.36 10.33
CA SER A 134 14.27 15.04 10.74
C SER A 134 15.00 14.24 9.65
N ASP A 135 16.34 14.29 9.64
CA ASP A 135 17.15 13.49 8.71
C ASP A 135 16.95 11.98 8.92
N TYR A 136 16.65 11.57 10.15
CA TYR A 136 16.27 10.19 10.47
C TYR A 136 14.98 9.76 9.78
N ALA A 137 13.95 10.61 9.81
CA ALA A 137 12.68 10.36 9.14
C ALA A 137 12.83 10.37 7.60
N LYS A 138 13.59 11.33 7.06
CA LYS A 138 13.90 11.38 5.62
C LYS A 138 14.58 10.12 5.14
N LYS A 139 15.63 9.66 5.85
CA LYS A 139 16.36 8.44 5.49
C LYS A 139 15.44 7.22 5.46
N LEU A 140 14.52 7.07 6.43
CA LEU A 140 13.54 5.99 6.42
C LEU A 140 12.64 6.05 5.20
N VAL A 141 12.06 7.22 4.93
CA VAL A 141 11.13 7.43 3.80
C VAL A 141 11.82 7.17 2.47
N GLU A 142 13.04 7.70 2.26
CA GLU A 142 13.83 7.47 1.04
C GLU A 142 14.20 6.00 0.87
N THR A 143 14.62 5.32 1.95
CA THR A 143 14.91 3.88 1.89
C THR A 143 13.65 3.07 1.55
N THR A 144 12.48 3.45 2.09
CA THR A 144 11.22 2.78 1.78
C THR A 144 10.81 2.99 0.32
N LYS A 145 10.99 4.20 -0.20
CA LYS A 145 10.78 4.50 -1.62
C LYS A 145 11.67 3.63 -2.50
N GLU A 146 12.95 3.53 -2.16
CA GLU A 146 13.91 2.69 -2.89
C GLU A 146 13.57 1.20 -2.77
N CYS A 147 13.05 0.71 -1.63
CA CYS A 147 12.53 -0.65 -1.51
C CYS A 147 11.42 -0.94 -2.52
N LEU A 148 10.47 -0.01 -2.69
CA LEU A 148 9.41 -0.16 -3.70
C LEU A 148 10.01 -0.20 -5.11
N ARG A 149 10.90 0.74 -5.45
CA ARG A 149 11.54 0.82 -6.76
C ARG A 149 12.27 -0.49 -7.12
N LEU A 150 13.09 -1.02 -6.19
CA LEU A 150 13.81 -2.28 -6.40
C LEU A 150 12.86 -3.48 -6.51
N GLY A 151 11.76 -3.49 -5.74
CA GLY A 151 10.72 -4.52 -5.87
C GLY A 151 10.05 -4.48 -7.25
N MET A 152 9.76 -3.29 -7.78
CA MET A 152 9.18 -3.12 -9.12
C MET A 152 10.12 -3.60 -10.23
N GLU A 153 11.43 -3.38 -10.11
CA GLU A 153 12.43 -3.83 -11.11
C GLU A 153 12.51 -5.35 -11.27
N GLU A 154 12.06 -6.12 -10.27
CA GLU A 154 11.95 -7.57 -10.39
C GLU A 154 10.70 -8.01 -11.20
N CYS A 155 9.79 -7.08 -11.54
CA CYS A 155 8.53 -7.37 -12.22
C CYS A 155 8.72 -7.56 -13.72
N LYS A 156 8.83 -8.81 -14.15
CA LYS A 156 8.85 -9.20 -15.57
C LYS A 156 8.30 -10.61 -15.74
N PRO A 157 7.77 -10.95 -16.92
CA PRO A 157 7.34 -12.32 -17.20
C PRO A 157 8.47 -13.34 -16.94
N GLY A 158 8.13 -14.43 -16.24
CA GLY A 158 9.07 -15.49 -15.89
C GLY A 158 9.82 -15.31 -14.56
N ALA A 159 9.85 -14.10 -13.98
CA ALA A 159 10.32 -13.90 -12.61
C ALA A 159 9.34 -14.48 -11.58
N HIS A 160 9.76 -14.65 -10.35
CA HIS A 160 8.90 -15.14 -9.27
C HIS A 160 8.45 -14.02 -8.35
N LEU A 161 7.24 -14.13 -7.78
CA LEU A 161 6.77 -13.15 -6.77
C LEU A 161 7.74 -13.00 -5.59
N GLY A 162 8.44 -14.07 -5.21
CA GLY A 162 9.44 -14.03 -4.14
C GLY A 162 10.67 -13.16 -4.46
N ASP A 163 10.95 -12.89 -5.74
CA ASP A 163 12.06 -12.03 -6.15
C ASP A 163 11.80 -10.58 -5.69
N ILE A 164 10.54 -10.12 -5.77
CA ILE A 164 10.08 -8.82 -5.29
C ILE A 164 10.37 -8.67 -3.79
N GLY A 165 9.88 -9.62 -2.98
CA GLY A 165 10.08 -9.57 -1.53
C GLY A 165 11.55 -9.71 -1.10
N ALA A 166 12.35 -10.45 -1.88
CA ALA A 166 13.78 -10.57 -1.64
C ALA A 166 14.48 -9.23 -1.88
N ALA A 167 14.25 -8.56 -3.02
CA ALA A 167 14.84 -7.26 -3.34
C ALA A 167 14.50 -6.19 -2.27
N ILE A 168 13.23 -6.12 -1.87
CA ILE A 168 12.75 -5.22 -0.80
C ILE A 168 13.46 -5.49 0.51
N SER A 169 13.47 -6.75 0.98
CA SER A 169 14.02 -7.11 2.29
C SER A 169 15.54 -6.99 2.34
N GLU A 170 16.25 -7.34 1.27
CA GLU A 170 17.70 -7.17 1.14
C GLU A 170 18.09 -5.70 1.30
N HIS A 171 17.39 -4.78 0.60
CA HIS A 171 17.68 -3.35 0.69
C HIS A 171 17.33 -2.75 2.05
N ALA A 172 16.16 -3.07 2.61
CA ALA A 172 15.75 -2.60 3.93
C ALA A 172 16.75 -3.02 5.02
N HIS A 173 17.14 -4.30 5.04
CA HIS A 173 18.07 -4.84 6.03
C HIS A 173 19.49 -4.24 5.86
N ALA A 174 19.97 -4.03 4.64
CA ALA A 174 21.26 -3.39 4.38
C ALA A 174 21.32 -1.96 4.92
N ASN A 175 20.16 -1.28 5.03
CA ASN A 175 20.03 0.06 5.61
C ASN A 175 19.71 0.05 7.13
N GLY A 176 19.66 -1.12 7.77
CA GLY A 176 19.41 -1.27 9.20
C GLY A 176 17.93 -1.15 9.62
N TYR A 177 17.01 -1.30 8.67
CA TYR A 177 15.57 -1.28 8.88
C TYR A 177 14.94 -2.68 8.86
N SER A 178 13.70 -2.79 9.31
CA SER A 178 12.95 -4.05 9.33
C SER A 178 11.75 -3.97 8.39
N VAL A 179 11.46 -5.07 7.70
CA VAL A 179 10.27 -5.22 6.86
C VAL A 179 9.14 -5.83 7.69
N VAL A 180 7.94 -5.22 7.62
CA VAL A 180 6.73 -5.78 8.23
C VAL A 180 6.30 -7.03 7.46
N TYR A 181 5.88 -8.07 8.16
CA TYR A 181 5.49 -9.37 7.59
C TYR A 181 4.04 -9.79 7.93
N GLU A 182 3.34 -9.01 8.77
CA GLU A 182 1.93 -9.26 9.10
C GLU A 182 0.97 -8.78 8.00
N PHE A 183 1.45 -7.94 7.09
CA PHE A 183 0.75 -7.41 5.93
C PHE A 183 1.56 -7.65 4.66
N CYS A 184 0.89 -7.65 3.52
CA CYS A 184 1.51 -7.89 2.22
C CYS A 184 0.70 -7.17 1.13
N GLY A 185 1.30 -7.01 -0.04
CA GLY A 185 0.60 -6.60 -1.24
C GLY A 185 -0.36 -7.70 -1.73
N HIS A 186 -1.21 -7.36 -2.66
CA HIS A 186 -2.28 -8.24 -3.11
C HIS A 186 -2.66 -8.00 -4.57
N GLY A 187 -3.28 -8.98 -5.20
CA GLY A 187 -3.96 -8.75 -6.47
C GLY A 187 -5.08 -7.72 -6.30
N VAL A 188 -5.28 -6.86 -7.30
CA VAL A 188 -6.25 -5.78 -7.29
C VAL A 188 -6.87 -5.59 -8.68
N GLY A 189 -8.03 -4.95 -8.72
CA GLY A 189 -8.62 -4.45 -9.97
C GLY A 189 -10.04 -4.90 -10.23
N LEU A 190 -10.37 -6.18 -10.16
CA LEU A 190 -11.75 -6.68 -10.26
C LEU A 190 -12.41 -6.77 -8.88
N LYS A 191 -11.59 -6.84 -7.84
CA LYS A 191 -11.96 -6.74 -6.42
C LYS A 191 -10.92 -5.89 -5.73
N PHE A 192 -11.24 -5.40 -4.53
CA PHE A 192 -10.29 -4.67 -3.69
C PHE A 192 -9.08 -5.56 -3.38
N HIS A 193 -9.30 -6.78 -2.92
CA HIS A 193 -8.25 -7.76 -2.66
C HIS A 193 -8.55 -9.05 -3.40
N GLU A 194 -7.61 -9.54 -4.18
CA GLU A 194 -7.64 -10.81 -4.88
C GLU A 194 -6.25 -11.48 -4.88
N GLU A 195 -6.12 -12.70 -5.39
CA GLU A 195 -4.81 -13.32 -5.55
C GLU A 195 -4.00 -12.62 -6.65
N PRO A 196 -2.65 -12.54 -6.47
CA PRO A 196 -1.84 -13.18 -5.43
C PRO A 196 -1.64 -12.34 -4.17
N ASP A 197 -1.25 -12.99 -3.04
CA ASP A 197 -0.59 -12.29 -1.94
C ASP A 197 0.88 -11.99 -2.33
N VAL A 198 1.34 -10.73 -2.21
CA VAL A 198 2.70 -10.28 -2.58
C VAL A 198 3.49 -10.00 -1.32
N GLN A 199 4.32 -10.95 -0.89
CA GLN A 199 5.11 -10.80 0.33
C GLN A 199 6.30 -9.85 0.12
N HIS A 200 6.55 -8.94 1.07
CA HIS A 200 7.68 -8.00 1.03
C HIS A 200 8.95 -8.53 1.72
N ILE A 201 8.89 -9.76 2.21
CA ILE A 201 10.03 -10.54 2.69
C ILE A 201 9.86 -11.96 2.18
N ALA A 202 10.77 -12.41 1.33
CA ALA A 202 10.68 -13.70 0.68
C ALA A 202 12.06 -14.19 0.23
N LYS A 203 12.11 -15.42 -0.28
CA LYS A 203 13.32 -16.00 -0.88
C LYS A 203 13.24 -15.89 -2.40
N ARG A 204 14.33 -15.50 -3.05
CA ARG A 204 14.42 -15.46 -4.52
C ARG A 204 14.09 -16.82 -5.15
N GLY A 205 13.42 -16.77 -6.31
CA GLY A 205 12.98 -17.94 -7.06
C GLY A 205 11.84 -18.71 -6.42
N THR A 206 11.07 -18.10 -5.49
CA THR A 206 9.92 -18.75 -4.83
C THR A 206 8.59 -18.07 -5.16
N GLY A 207 7.50 -18.79 -4.91
CA GLY A 207 6.15 -18.29 -5.18
C GLY A 207 5.73 -18.43 -6.66
N PRO A 208 4.56 -17.91 -7.01
CA PRO A 208 4.05 -17.94 -8.38
C PRO A 208 4.99 -17.24 -9.37
N VAL A 209 5.02 -17.78 -10.59
CA VAL A 209 5.72 -17.14 -11.72
C VAL A 209 4.86 -16.03 -12.27
N LEU A 210 5.46 -14.86 -12.49
CA LEU A 210 4.81 -13.68 -13.07
C LEU A 210 4.46 -13.93 -14.53
N LYS A 211 3.26 -13.53 -14.92
CA LYS A 211 2.74 -13.66 -16.29
C LYS A 211 2.14 -12.34 -16.74
N GLN A 212 2.27 -12.06 -18.03
CA GLN A 212 1.60 -10.92 -18.67
C GLN A 212 0.11 -10.86 -18.32
N GLY A 213 -0.39 -9.68 -17.99
CA GLY A 213 -1.77 -9.42 -17.60
C GLY A 213 -2.08 -9.68 -16.12
N MET A 214 -1.10 -10.08 -15.29
CA MET A 214 -1.24 -10.02 -13.84
C MET A 214 -1.24 -8.58 -13.36
N ILE A 215 -2.13 -8.25 -12.41
CA ILE A 215 -2.17 -6.94 -11.73
C ILE A 215 -2.22 -7.18 -10.23
N PHE A 216 -1.32 -6.52 -9.49
CA PHE A 216 -1.18 -6.61 -8.05
C PHE A 216 -0.51 -5.36 -7.47
N THR A 217 -0.59 -5.17 -6.14
CA THR A 217 0.11 -4.10 -5.43
C THR A 217 1.49 -4.54 -4.96
N ILE A 218 2.44 -3.62 -4.94
CA ILE A 218 3.68 -3.72 -4.18
C ILE A 218 3.68 -2.55 -3.21
N GLU A 219 3.71 -2.85 -1.90
CA GLU A 219 3.43 -1.87 -0.85
C GLU A 219 4.32 -2.08 0.40
N PRO A 220 5.65 -2.04 0.27
CA PRO A 220 6.55 -2.32 1.37
C PRO A 220 6.33 -1.39 2.57
N MET A 221 6.07 -1.99 3.73
CA MET A 221 6.02 -1.31 5.02
C MET A 221 7.34 -1.52 5.74
N ILE A 222 8.10 -0.44 5.94
CA ILE A 222 9.45 -0.45 6.50
C ILE A 222 9.46 0.24 7.86
N ASN A 223 9.88 -0.48 8.89
CA ASN A 223 9.98 0.02 10.26
C ASN A 223 11.42 0.41 10.61
N ALA A 224 11.57 1.56 11.26
CA ALA A 224 12.84 2.03 11.80
C ALA A 224 13.32 1.21 13.03
N GLY A 225 12.46 0.33 13.53
CA GLY A 225 12.74 -0.53 14.68
C GLY A 225 12.39 -1.99 14.40
N LYS A 226 11.56 -2.57 15.27
CA LYS A 226 11.16 -3.97 15.19
C LYS A 226 10.18 -4.19 14.04
N ALA A 227 10.30 -5.35 13.35
CA ALA A 227 9.45 -5.72 12.23
C ALA A 227 7.97 -5.88 12.60
N ARG A 228 7.67 -6.30 13.84
CA ARG A 228 6.32 -6.60 14.29
C ARG A 228 5.47 -5.36 14.52
N CYS A 229 4.17 -5.50 14.27
CA CYS A 229 3.15 -4.51 14.59
C CYS A 229 2.07 -5.03 15.54
N LYS A 230 1.30 -4.11 16.09
CA LYS A 230 0.14 -4.36 16.96
C LYS A 230 -1.07 -3.61 16.42
N ILE A 231 -2.25 -4.23 16.44
CA ILE A 231 -3.49 -3.55 16.08
C ILE A 231 -4.01 -2.76 17.29
N ASP A 232 -4.36 -1.49 17.06
CA ASP A 232 -4.98 -0.65 18.07
C ASP A 232 -6.36 -1.22 18.43
N ARG A 233 -6.54 -1.56 19.71
CA ARG A 233 -7.78 -2.19 20.18
C ARG A 233 -8.97 -1.24 20.22
N ARG A 234 -8.74 0.08 20.13
CA ARG A 234 -9.80 1.09 20.20
C ARG A 234 -10.59 1.16 18.90
N ASP A 235 -9.93 0.98 17.77
CA ASP A 235 -10.56 1.04 16.43
C ASP A 235 -10.58 -0.30 15.70
N GLY A 236 -9.70 -1.23 16.09
CA GLY A 236 -9.60 -2.56 15.49
C GLY A 236 -8.93 -2.60 14.11
N TRP A 237 -8.41 -1.47 13.63
CA TRP A 237 -7.82 -1.29 12.30
C TRP A 237 -6.37 -0.83 12.32
N THR A 238 -6.09 0.28 13.00
CA THR A 238 -4.78 0.95 12.99
C THR A 238 -3.67 0.00 13.43
N ALA A 239 -2.76 -0.30 12.52
CA ALA A 239 -1.55 -1.06 12.82
C ALA A 239 -0.43 -0.10 13.25
N ARG A 240 0.20 -0.38 14.40
CA ARG A 240 1.31 0.42 14.96
C ARG A 240 2.53 -0.43 15.19
N THR A 241 3.72 0.16 15.09
CA THR A 241 4.96 -0.50 15.53
C THR A 241 4.86 -0.87 17.01
N ILE A 242 5.50 -1.99 17.40
CA ILE A 242 5.43 -2.45 18.81
C ILE A 242 6.39 -1.68 19.74
N ASP A 243 7.28 -0.89 19.17
CA ASP A 243 8.34 -0.13 19.87
C ASP A 243 8.23 1.38 19.65
N ASP A 244 7.07 1.82 19.11
CA ASP A 244 6.70 3.20 18.88
C ASP A 244 7.72 4.00 18.02
N LYS A 245 8.54 3.28 17.21
CA LYS A 245 9.45 3.88 16.23
C LYS A 245 8.72 4.13 14.90
N LEU A 246 9.28 5.04 14.10
CA LEU A 246 8.71 5.42 12.80
C LEU A 246 8.53 4.23 11.86
N SER A 247 7.50 4.30 11.05
CA SER A 247 7.23 3.43 9.91
C SER A 247 6.98 4.26 8.66
N ALA A 248 7.31 3.73 7.49
CA ALA A 248 7.00 4.32 6.20
C ALA A 248 6.50 3.27 5.23
N GLN A 249 5.61 3.66 4.31
CA GLN A 249 5.05 2.81 3.28
C GLN A 249 4.89 3.61 1.97
N PHE A 250 5.23 2.99 0.86
CA PHE A 250 4.84 3.42 -0.49
C PHE A 250 4.16 2.27 -1.19
N GLU A 251 3.31 2.57 -2.16
CA GLU A 251 2.60 1.55 -2.91
C GLU A 251 2.34 1.96 -4.34
N HIS A 252 2.46 0.97 -5.22
CA HIS A 252 1.96 1.05 -6.59
C HIS A 252 1.17 -0.19 -6.99
N THR A 253 0.12 0.03 -7.79
CA THR A 253 -0.53 -1.02 -8.59
C THR A 253 0.30 -1.29 -9.83
N ILE A 254 0.75 -2.54 -10.00
CA ILE A 254 1.66 -2.99 -11.05
C ILE A 254 0.92 -3.91 -12.03
N LEU A 255 1.04 -3.62 -13.31
CA LEU A 255 0.68 -4.51 -14.42
C LEU A 255 1.94 -5.18 -14.96
N ILE A 256 1.93 -6.52 -15.06
CA ILE A 256 2.97 -7.24 -15.80
C ILE A 256 2.66 -7.14 -17.31
N THR A 257 3.58 -6.55 -18.05
CA THR A 257 3.52 -6.38 -19.51
C THR A 257 4.16 -7.56 -20.25
N GLU A 258 4.33 -7.49 -21.55
CA GLU A 258 4.97 -8.53 -22.36
C GLU A 258 6.46 -8.68 -22.03
N ASP A 259 7.15 -7.59 -21.73
CA ASP A 259 8.61 -7.51 -21.58
C ASP A 259 9.07 -6.94 -20.21
N GLY A 260 8.14 -6.55 -19.33
CA GLY A 260 8.46 -5.94 -18.05
C GLY A 260 7.21 -5.65 -17.24
N PHE A 261 7.08 -4.41 -16.78
CA PHE A 261 5.94 -3.95 -16.00
C PHE A 261 5.55 -2.50 -16.35
N GLU A 262 4.33 -2.15 -15.93
CA GLU A 262 3.83 -0.78 -15.89
C GLU A 262 3.28 -0.50 -14.49
N ALA A 263 3.72 0.58 -13.85
CA ALA A 263 3.14 1.09 -12.62
C ALA A 263 1.92 1.95 -12.98
N LEU A 264 0.72 1.37 -12.87
CA LEU A 264 -0.54 2.03 -13.28
C LEU A 264 -0.85 3.29 -12.47
N THR A 265 -0.25 3.42 -11.31
CA THR A 265 -0.41 4.53 -10.37
C THR A 265 0.77 5.53 -10.38
N ASP A 266 1.86 5.27 -11.11
CA ASP A 266 2.95 6.24 -11.29
C ASP A 266 2.66 7.18 -12.46
N VAL A 267 1.68 8.07 -12.27
CA VAL A 267 1.21 9.02 -13.30
C VAL A 267 2.16 10.21 -13.47
N TYR A 268 3.00 10.46 -12.48
CA TYR A 268 3.85 11.67 -12.43
C TYR A 268 5.34 11.36 -12.60
N GLY A 269 5.72 10.09 -12.74
CA GLY A 269 7.12 9.68 -12.91
C GLY A 269 7.95 9.95 -11.64
N ASP A 270 7.35 9.72 -10.48
CA ASP A 270 7.99 9.94 -9.18
C ASP A 270 8.95 8.79 -8.79
N PHE A 271 8.98 7.67 -9.60
CA PHE A 271 9.76 6.45 -9.36
C PHE A 271 10.64 6.05 -10.53
#